data_756ad42651216a94159f504b623421f5
#
_entry.id   756ad42651216a94159f504b623421f5
#
_cell.length_a   1.000
_cell.length_b   1.000
_cell.length_c   1.000
_cell.angle_alpha   90.00
_cell.angle_beta   90.00
_cell.angle_gamma   90.00
#
_symmetry.space_group_name_H-M   'P 1'
#
loop_
_entity.id
_entity.type
_entity.pdbx_description
1 polymer ?
#
loop_
_entity_poly.entity_id
_entity_poly.type
_entity_poly.pdbx_seq_one_letter_code
_entity_poly.pdbx_strand_id
1 'polypeptide(L)'
;MNMNEYDAIVVGTGISGGWAAKELTENGLKTLVLERGRMIEHVKDYHTAHLDPWDMDHGGRPTKEELKRQYKQNRTGYTTDRANSHFFVDDIEHPYNEKKRFDWMRGYHVGGRSLMWGRQTYRLSDIDFEANEKDGYGV
;
A
#
# COMPACT_ATOMS: atom_id res chain seq x y z
N MET A 1 -11.74 17.03 31.70
CA MET A 1 -10.74 16.88 30.64
C MET A 1 -11.48 16.46 29.39
N ASN A 2 -11.39 17.23 28.31
CA ASN A 2 -11.96 16.85 27.03
C ASN A 2 -11.28 15.57 26.55
N MET A 3 -12.00 14.45 26.49
CA MET A 3 -11.43 13.14 26.16
C MET A 3 -10.96 13.01 24.70
N ASN A 4 -11.25 14.01 23.88
CA ASN A 4 -11.03 14.00 22.44
C ASN A 4 -9.97 15.00 21.95
N GLU A 5 -9.12 15.51 22.83
CA GLU A 5 -8.00 16.36 22.42
C GLU A 5 -6.78 15.50 22.10
N TYR A 6 -6.15 15.75 20.96
CA TYR A 6 -4.93 15.11 20.50
C TYR A 6 -3.92 16.17 20.11
N ASP A 7 -2.64 15.90 20.38
CA ASP A 7 -1.54 16.78 19.99
C ASP A 7 -1.20 16.64 18.51
N ALA A 8 -1.44 15.45 17.94
CA ALA A 8 -1.15 15.17 16.55
C ALA A 8 -2.19 14.21 15.93
N ILE A 9 -2.41 14.34 14.63
CA ILE A 9 -3.23 13.43 13.84
C ILE A 9 -2.39 12.90 12.67
N VAL A 10 -2.28 11.58 12.58
CA VAL A 10 -1.63 10.88 11.46
C VAL A 10 -2.70 10.22 10.60
N VAL A 11 -2.70 10.48 9.30
CA VAL A 11 -3.65 9.89 8.36
C VAL A 11 -2.98 8.80 7.53
N GLY A 12 -3.42 7.58 7.73
CA GLY A 12 -2.86 6.37 7.11
C GLY A 12 -1.76 5.72 7.94
N THR A 13 -1.69 4.39 7.87
CA THR A 13 -0.73 3.54 8.60
C THR A 13 0.28 2.85 7.68
N GLY A 14 0.49 3.38 6.50
CA GLY A 14 1.55 2.91 5.61
C GLY A 14 2.94 3.20 6.18
N ILE A 15 3.99 2.95 5.39
CA ILE A 15 5.39 3.12 5.83
C ILE A 15 5.64 4.50 6.45
N SER A 16 5.20 5.57 5.80
CA SER A 16 5.43 6.94 6.29
C SER A 16 4.58 7.27 7.53
N GLY A 17 3.28 6.95 7.48
CA GLY A 17 2.38 7.25 8.59
C GLY A 17 2.68 6.42 9.85
N GLY A 18 3.01 5.14 9.69
CA GLY A 18 3.43 4.30 10.81
C GLY A 18 4.69 4.82 11.49
N TRP A 19 5.67 5.27 10.69
CA TRP A 19 6.90 5.86 11.23
C TRP A 19 6.65 7.20 11.92
N ALA A 20 5.83 8.07 11.31
CA ALA A 20 5.44 9.34 11.93
C ALA A 20 4.71 9.12 13.26
N ALA A 21 3.77 8.18 13.31
CA ALA A 21 3.04 7.85 14.54
C ALA A 21 3.99 7.36 15.64
N LYS A 22 4.97 6.50 15.27
CA LYS A 22 6.00 6.04 16.20
C LYS A 22 6.78 7.22 16.81
N GLU A 23 7.37 8.05 15.96
CA GLU A 23 8.17 9.20 16.41
C GLU A 23 7.36 10.16 17.30
N LEU A 24 6.15 10.51 16.89
CA LEU A 24 5.29 11.40 17.68
C LEU A 24 4.94 10.83 19.05
N THR A 25 4.58 9.54 19.12
CA THR A 25 4.23 8.91 20.40
C THR A 25 5.42 8.68 21.30
N GLU A 26 6.59 8.33 20.75
CA GLU A 26 7.83 8.19 21.52
C GLU A 26 8.33 9.52 22.11
N ASN A 27 7.99 10.64 21.46
CA ASN A 27 8.22 11.99 21.98
C ASN A 27 7.10 12.49 22.92
N GLY A 28 6.20 11.60 23.34
CA GLY A 28 5.18 11.88 24.36
C GLY A 28 3.92 12.58 23.87
N LEU A 29 3.75 12.74 22.57
CA LEU A 29 2.55 13.34 21.98
C LEU A 29 1.37 12.37 21.97
N LYS A 30 0.20 12.82 22.41
CA LYS A 30 -1.05 12.07 22.28
C LYS A 30 -1.50 12.09 20.83
N THR A 31 -1.22 11.01 20.11
CA THR A 31 -1.39 10.93 18.66
C THR A 31 -2.63 10.11 18.31
N LEU A 32 -3.51 10.68 17.48
CA LEU A 32 -4.59 9.96 16.83
C LEU A 32 -4.14 9.46 15.46
N VAL A 33 -4.29 8.16 15.22
CA VAL A 33 -4.01 7.56 13.91
C VAL A 33 -5.31 7.16 13.24
N LEU A 34 -5.56 7.69 12.05
CA LEU A 34 -6.74 7.38 11.25
C LEU A 34 -6.35 6.46 10.10
N GLU A 35 -6.91 5.26 10.07
CA GLU A 35 -6.69 4.30 8.99
C GLU A 35 -8.00 3.97 8.28
N ARG A 36 -7.96 3.95 6.97
CA ARG A 36 -9.12 3.65 6.13
C ARG A 36 -9.43 2.16 6.05
N GLY A 37 -8.39 1.33 6.11
CA GLY A 37 -8.48 -0.07 5.84
C GLY A 37 -8.65 -0.94 7.09
N ARG A 38 -8.85 -2.22 6.85
CA ARG A 38 -9.00 -3.22 7.89
C ARG A 38 -7.65 -3.63 8.50
N MET A 39 -7.69 -4.19 9.69
CA MET A 39 -6.53 -4.88 10.26
C MET A 39 -6.21 -6.13 9.43
N ILE A 40 -4.93 -6.37 9.21
CA ILE A 40 -4.41 -7.62 8.63
C ILE A 40 -3.92 -8.50 9.78
N GLU A 41 -4.48 -9.69 9.88
CA GLU A 41 -4.08 -10.67 10.87
C GLU A 41 -3.08 -11.65 10.25
N HIS A 42 -1.90 -11.76 10.85
CA HIS A 42 -0.87 -12.70 10.40
C HIS A 42 -1.43 -14.14 10.39
N VAL A 43 -1.03 -14.93 9.41
CA VAL A 43 -1.52 -16.28 9.12
C VAL A 43 -2.94 -16.27 8.52
N LYS A 44 -3.90 -15.64 9.17
CA LYS A 44 -5.32 -15.63 8.76
C LYS A 44 -5.54 -15.01 7.38
N ASP A 45 -4.91 -13.86 7.16
CA ASP A 45 -5.00 -13.12 5.90
C ASP A 45 -3.94 -13.55 4.87
N TYR A 46 -3.05 -14.46 5.25
CA TYR A 46 -2.03 -15.05 4.37
C TYR A 46 -2.41 -16.46 3.91
N HIS A 47 -3.70 -16.68 3.67
CA HIS A 47 -4.25 -18.01 3.34
C HIS A 47 -3.66 -18.65 2.08
N THR A 48 -3.04 -17.85 1.21
CA THR A 48 -2.38 -18.30 -0.02
C THR A 48 -0.87 -18.51 0.11
N ALA A 49 -0.28 -18.15 1.25
CA ALA A 49 1.18 -18.12 1.42
C ALA A 49 1.87 -19.48 1.34
N HIS A 50 1.12 -20.56 1.56
CA HIS A 50 1.62 -21.94 1.53
C HIS A 50 1.06 -22.75 0.35
N LEU A 51 0.34 -22.11 -0.56
CA LEU A 51 -0.23 -22.75 -1.73
C LEU A 51 0.71 -22.61 -2.91
N ASP A 52 0.95 -23.73 -3.57
CA ASP A 52 1.56 -23.72 -4.90
C ASP A 52 0.55 -23.33 -5.97
N PRO A 53 0.97 -22.88 -7.14
CA PRO A 53 0.05 -22.49 -8.21
C PRO A 53 -1.00 -23.56 -8.58
N TRP A 54 -0.64 -24.84 -8.52
CA TRP A 54 -1.56 -25.95 -8.80
C TRP A 54 -2.58 -26.23 -7.69
N ASP A 55 -2.35 -25.74 -6.48
CA ASP A 55 -3.28 -25.84 -5.35
C ASP A 55 -4.32 -24.73 -5.35
N MET A 56 -4.10 -23.72 -6.18
CA MET A 56 -5.01 -22.59 -6.31
C MET A 56 -6.02 -22.82 -7.46
N ASP A 57 -7.22 -22.29 -7.31
CA ASP A 57 -8.19 -22.26 -8.40
C ASP A 57 -7.56 -21.65 -9.65
N HIS A 58 -7.88 -22.23 -10.80
CA HIS A 58 -7.36 -21.81 -12.10
C HIS A 58 -5.82 -21.80 -12.20
N GLY A 59 -5.12 -22.59 -11.38
CA GLY A 59 -3.67 -22.63 -11.38
C GLY A 59 -3.03 -21.31 -10.97
N GLY A 60 -3.66 -20.58 -10.06
CA GLY A 60 -3.21 -19.25 -9.58
C GLY A 60 -3.42 -18.10 -10.57
N ARG A 61 -4.05 -18.35 -11.70
CA ARG A 61 -4.33 -17.33 -12.73
C ARG A 61 -5.63 -16.59 -12.41
N PRO A 62 -5.64 -15.25 -12.46
CA PRO A 62 -6.86 -14.48 -12.27
C PRO A 62 -7.85 -14.71 -13.41
N THR A 63 -9.13 -14.73 -13.09
CA THR A 63 -10.23 -14.79 -14.06
C THR A 63 -10.37 -13.47 -14.82
N LYS A 64 -11.12 -13.49 -15.93
CA LYS A 64 -11.42 -12.26 -16.67
C LYS A 64 -12.18 -11.23 -15.83
N GLU A 65 -13.01 -11.68 -14.91
CA GLU A 65 -13.76 -10.79 -14.02
C GLU A 65 -12.84 -10.15 -12.98
N GLU A 66 -11.97 -10.92 -12.33
CA GLU A 66 -10.96 -10.42 -11.39
C GLU A 66 -10.04 -9.41 -12.07
N LEU A 67 -9.57 -9.70 -13.29
CA LEU A 67 -8.76 -8.77 -14.07
C LEU A 67 -9.50 -7.46 -14.40
N LYS A 68 -10.81 -7.52 -14.61
CA LYS A 68 -11.65 -6.34 -14.84
C LYS A 68 -11.83 -5.52 -13.56
N ARG A 69 -12.05 -6.19 -12.44
CA ARG A 69 -12.22 -5.53 -11.12
C ARG A 69 -10.94 -4.86 -10.63
N GLN A 70 -9.80 -5.44 -10.96
CA GLN A 70 -8.47 -4.92 -10.61
C GLN A 70 -7.70 -4.47 -11.87
N TYR A 71 -8.37 -3.73 -12.75
CA TYR A 71 -7.80 -3.39 -14.06
C TYR A 71 -6.55 -2.49 -14.00
N LYS A 72 -6.42 -1.67 -12.95
CA LYS A 72 -5.22 -0.84 -12.73
C LYS A 72 -4.01 -1.73 -12.41
N GLN A 73 -4.17 -2.65 -11.48
CA GLN A 73 -3.15 -3.60 -11.08
C GLN A 73 -2.77 -4.50 -12.26
N ASN A 74 -3.76 -5.04 -12.96
CA ASN A 74 -3.53 -5.89 -14.14
C ASN A 74 -2.75 -5.16 -15.24
N ARG A 75 -2.99 -3.88 -15.43
CA ARG A 75 -2.34 -3.08 -16.47
C ARG A 75 -0.90 -2.71 -16.11
N THR A 76 -0.60 -2.49 -14.85
CA THR A 76 0.66 -1.90 -14.39
C THR A 76 1.44 -2.76 -13.42
N GLY A 77 0.77 -3.68 -12.73
CA GLY A 77 1.33 -4.46 -11.64
C GLY A 77 1.80 -5.84 -12.08
N TYR A 78 3.01 -5.97 -12.53
CA TYR A 78 3.63 -7.28 -12.84
C TYR A 78 3.75 -8.20 -11.61
N THR A 79 3.56 -7.67 -10.41
CA THR A 79 3.62 -8.41 -9.15
C THR A 79 2.26 -8.82 -8.63
N THR A 80 1.17 -8.44 -9.32
CA THR A 80 -0.19 -8.80 -8.89
C THR A 80 -0.60 -10.11 -9.53
N ASP A 81 -0.89 -11.09 -8.71
CA ASP A 81 -1.40 -12.40 -9.10
C ASP A 81 -2.55 -12.82 -8.15
N ARG A 82 -3.13 -13.98 -8.39
CA ARG A 82 -4.23 -14.48 -7.57
C ARG A 82 -3.82 -14.72 -6.11
N ALA A 83 -2.57 -15.09 -5.88
CA ALA A 83 -2.06 -15.35 -4.54
C ALA A 83 -2.08 -14.12 -3.64
N ASN A 84 -1.93 -12.92 -4.20
CA ASN A 84 -1.86 -11.67 -3.46
C ASN A 84 -2.97 -10.66 -3.81
N SER A 85 -3.87 -11.00 -4.74
CA SER A 85 -4.92 -10.10 -5.24
C SER A 85 -5.83 -9.53 -4.14
N HIS A 86 -6.04 -10.29 -3.05
CA HIS A 86 -6.87 -9.90 -1.92
C HIS A 86 -6.29 -8.72 -1.09
N PHE A 87 -5.02 -8.38 -1.28
CA PHE A 87 -4.41 -7.19 -0.68
C PHE A 87 -4.63 -5.93 -1.49
N PHE A 88 -5.05 -6.04 -2.74
CA PHE A 88 -5.28 -4.91 -3.61
C PHE A 88 -6.75 -4.48 -3.63
N VAL A 89 -6.95 -3.19 -3.83
CA VAL A 89 -8.29 -2.61 -3.90
C VAL A 89 -9.00 -3.02 -5.18
N ASP A 90 -10.30 -3.25 -5.08
CA ASP A 90 -11.20 -3.33 -6.22
C ASP A 90 -11.39 -1.94 -6.83
N ASP A 91 -10.94 -1.74 -8.05
CA ASP A 91 -10.94 -0.43 -8.71
C ASP A 91 -12.35 0.00 -9.15
N ILE A 92 -13.30 -0.93 -9.26
CA ILE A 92 -14.70 -0.64 -9.60
C ILE A 92 -15.45 -0.17 -8.36
N GLU A 93 -15.25 -0.83 -7.22
CA GLU A 93 -15.89 -0.44 -5.96
C GLU A 93 -15.30 0.83 -5.35
N HIS A 94 -14.03 1.10 -5.63
CA HIS A 94 -13.29 2.22 -5.09
C HIS A 94 -12.65 3.07 -6.19
N PRO A 95 -13.44 3.67 -7.07
CA PRO A 95 -12.90 4.54 -8.10
C PRO A 95 -12.24 5.78 -7.51
N TYR A 96 -11.33 6.37 -8.24
CA TYR A 96 -10.78 7.69 -7.92
C TYR A 96 -10.85 8.60 -9.15
N ASN A 97 -10.88 9.90 -8.92
CA ASN A 97 -11.00 10.89 -10.00
C ASN A 97 -9.61 11.19 -10.60
N GLU A 98 -9.44 10.88 -11.86
CA GLU A 98 -8.23 11.16 -12.64
C GLU A 98 -8.39 12.45 -13.45
N LYS A 99 -7.64 13.50 -13.09
CA LYS A 99 -7.49 14.70 -13.95
C LYS A 99 -6.47 14.48 -15.06
N LYS A 100 -5.43 13.69 -14.77
CA LYS A 100 -4.47 13.12 -15.73
C LYS A 100 -4.37 11.64 -15.44
N ARG A 101 -4.10 10.83 -16.47
CA ARG A 101 -3.97 9.39 -16.32
C ARG A 101 -2.92 9.03 -15.25
N PHE A 102 -3.36 8.28 -14.26
CA PHE A 102 -2.51 7.78 -13.20
C PHE A 102 -3.02 6.42 -12.72
N ASP A 103 -2.19 5.39 -12.86
CA ASP A 103 -2.53 4.03 -12.43
C ASP A 103 -2.09 3.83 -10.99
N TRP A 104 -3.00 4.10 -10.07
CA TRP A 104 -2.74 4.05 -8.64
C TRP A 104 -3.10 2.68 -8.04
N MET A 105 -2.08 1.85 -7.80
CA MET A 105 -2.26 0.61 -7.06
C MET A 105 -2.42 0.90 -5.57
N ARG A 106 -3.53 0.46 -4.99
CA ARG A 106 -3.93 0.76 -3.62
C ARG A 106 -4.23 -0.50 -2.84
N GLY A 107 -3.95 -0.46 -1.53
CA GLY A 107 -4.42 -1.43 -0.56
C GLY A 107 -5.05 -0.71 0.62
N TYR A 108 -6.25 -1.12 1.02
CA TYR A 108 -6.98 -0.55 2.15
C TYR A 108 -6.90 -1.48 3.35
N HIS A 109 -5.77 -1.40 4.04
CA HIS A 109 -5.48 -2.17 5.25
C HIS A 109 -4.39 -1.48 6.09
N VAL A 110 -4.38 -1.80 7.37
CA VAL A 110 -3.31 -1.37 8.27
C VAL A 110 -1.96 -1.84 7.73
N GLY A 111 -1.00 -0.94 7.66
CA GLY A 111 0.31 -1.17 7.04
C GLY A 111 0.38 -0.74 5.57
N GLY A 112 -0.76 -0.51 4.90
CA GLY A 112 -0.82 0.00 3.54
C GLY A 112 0.03 -0.80 2.56
N ARG A 113 0.73 -0.11 1.67
CA ARG A 113 1.55 -0.75 0.63
C ARG A 113 2.79 -1.48 1.14
N SER A 114 3.14 -1.35 2.42
CA SER A 114 4.24 -2.13 3.00
C SER A 114 4.01 -3.64 2.95
N LEU A 115 2.74 -4.08 2.80
CA LEU A 115 2.38 -5.49 2.64
C LEU A 115 2.41 -5.99 1.18
N MET A 116 2.47 -5.10 0.20
CA MET A 116 2.27 -5.41 -1.22
C MET A 116 3.49 -5.16 -2.10
N TRP A 117 4.54 -4.50 -1.61
CA TRP A 117 5.70 -4.16 -2.40
C TRP A 117 6.70 -5.32 -2.51
N GLY A 118 7.55 -5.29 -3.53
CA GLY A 118 8.53 -6.35 -3.78
C GLY A 118 9.70 -6.43 -2.78
N ARG A 119 9.71 -5.57 -1.75
CA ARG A 119 10.72 -5.52 -0.67
C ARG A 119 12.16 -5.28 -1.14
N GLN A 120 12.29 -4.68 -2.31
CA GLN A 120 13.59 -4.22 -2.78
C GLN A 120 13.88 -2.84 -2.22
N THR A 121 14.96 -2.71 -1.49
CA THR A 121 15.42 -1.46 -0.89
C THR A 121 16.84 -1.22 -1.30
N TYR A 122 17.08 -0.11 -1.96
CA TYR A 122 18.42 0.32 -2.34
C TYR A 122 18.86 1.47 -1.42
N ARG A 123 20.14 1.50 -1.12
CA ARG A 123 20.72 2.68 -0.51
C ARG A 123 20.84 3.74 -1.59
N LEU A 124 20.17 4.87 -1.37
CA LEU A 124 20.28 6.02 -2.26
C LEU A 124 21.66 6.64 -2.14
N SER A 125 22.16 7.21 -3.24
CA SER A 125 23.39 7.95 -3.32
C SER A 125 23.13 9.45 -3.35
N ASP A 126 24.18 10.25 -3.24
CA ASP A 126 24.03 11.71 -3.24
C ASP A 126 23.36 12.22 -4.53
N ILE A 127 23.59 11.56 -5.66
CA ILE A 127 22.95 11.95 -6.92
C ILE A 127 21.42 11.83 -6.89
N ASP A 128 20.88 10.90 -6.12
CA ASP A 128 19.43 10.75 -5.99
C ASP A 128 18.79 11.97 -5.30
N PHE A 129 19.55 12.70 -4.49
CA PHE A 129 19.11 13.90 -3.78
C PHE A 129 19.53 15.20 -4.48
N GLU A 130 20.60 15.18 -5.24
CA GLU A 130 21.22 16.34 -5.86
C GLU A 130 21.05 16.39 -7.38
N ALA A 131 20.39 15.40 -7.99
CA ALA A 131 20.28 15.27 -9.43
C ALA A 131 19.70 16.54 -10.09
N ASN A 132 18.72 17.16 -9.46
CA ASN A 132 18.12 18.39 -9.97
C ASN A 132 19.12 19.55 -10.01
N GLU A 133 19.95 19.69 -8.99
CA GLU A 133 21.01 20.72 -8.95
C GLU A 133 22.11 20.44 -9.99
N LYS A 134 22.48 19.17 -10.13
CA LYS A 134 23.57 18.75 -11.03
C LYS A 134 23.18 18.72 -12.50
N ASP A 135 21.98 18.27 -12.80
CA ASP A 135 21.52 18.04 -14.17
C ASP A 135 20.59 19.15 -14.68
N GLY A 136 20.12 20.03 -13.80
CA GLY A 136 19.18 21.09 -14.13
C GLY A 136 17.77 20.61 -14.51
N TYR A 137 17.45 19.33 -14.22
CA TYR A 137 16.15 18.72 -14.47
C TYR A 137 15.55 18.25 -13.15
N GLY A 138 14.32 18.61 -12.90
CA GLY A 138 13.59 18.12 -11.74
C GLY A 138 12.45 19.07 -11.34
N VAL A 139 11.66 18.63 -10.39
CA VAL A 139 10.50 19.38 -9.87
C VAL A 139 10.91 20.15 -8.61
#